data_ec031f28cab62a64404abc368d7bc41f
#
_entry.id   ec031f28cab62a64404abc368d7bc41f
#
_cell.length_a   1.000
_cell.length_b   1.000
_cell.length_c   1.000
_cell.angle_alpha   90.00
_cell.angle_beta   90.00
_cell.angle_gamma   90.00
#
_symmetry.space_group_name_H-M   'P 1'
#
loop_
_entity.id
_entity.type
_entity.pdbx_description
1 polymer ?
#
loop_
_entity_poly.entity_id
_entity_poly.type
_entity_poly.pdbx_seq_one_letter_code
_entity_poly.pdbx_strand_id
1 'polypeptide(L)'
;MAQRKDGRQTQARLLDAACEVFSEKGFRDTKVADICSRAGTNVAAVNYYFGDKSTLYFEAWQEAYKRDVASDPVDTAEGSAEKRFRDRIRALVRRFCDPGEKGQFTRMYLMELTDPVALNHEKWRKLFDPRHRHLLKLIQDVAGPNATEEDVRFCEISVVNLCRGLLIINQSDLEYMVGAPVTERLLDRLADHITHFSLAGMRAVGERKERGKQ
;
A
#
# COMPACT_ATOMS: atom_id res chain seq x y z
N MET A 1 -18.34 -34.57 -1.27
CA MET A 1 -17.27 -33.70 -0.69
C MET A 1 -16.22 -33.24 -1.72
N ALA A 2 -15.87 -34.01 -2.75
CA ALA A 2 -14.88 -33.67 -3.78
C ALA A 2 -15.26 -32.41 -4.61
N GLN A 3 -16.49 -32.31 -5.05
CA GLN A 3 -16.97 -31.21 -5.91
C GLN A 3 -16.93 -29.82 -5.25
N ARG A 4 -17.12 -29.74 -3.91
CA ARG A 4 -16.96 -28.46 -3.15
C ARG A 4 -15.49 -28.05 -2.99
N LYS A 5 -14.58 -29.01 -2.99
CA LYS A 5 -13.13 -28.75 -2.87
C LYS A 5 -12.56 -28.20 -4.19
N ASP A 6 -13.03 -28.74 -5.31
CA ASP A 6 -12.66 -28.32 -6.68
C ASP A 6 -13.14 -26.90 -6.98
N GLY A 7 -14.40 -26.57 -6.58
CA GLY A 7 -14.93 -25.22 -6.74
C GLY A 7 -14.15 -24.13 -5.99
N ARG A 8 -13.76 -24.39 -4.74
CA ARG A 8 -12.93 -23.44 -3.97
C ARG A 8 -11.54 -23.25 -4.56
N GLN A 9 -10.96 -24.33 -5.08
CA GLN A 9 -9.65 -24.27 -5.73
C GLN A 9 -9.71 -23.45 -7.03
N THR A 10 -10.77 -23.58 -7.82
CA THR A 10 -10.99 -22.80 -9.04
C THR A 10 -11.19 -21.33 -8.72
N GLN A 11 -11.98 -21.00 -7.69
CA GLN A 11 -12.17 -19.61 -7.23
C GLN A 11 -10.84 -18.98 -6.77
N ALA A 12 -10.03 -19.72 -6.00
CA ALA A 12 -8.72 -19.24 -5.55
C ALA A 12 -7.78 -18.96 -6.73
N ARG A 13 -7.67 -19.89 -7.70
CA ARG A 13 -6.85 -19.69 -8.91
C ARG A 13 -7.28 -18.47 -9.73
N LEU A 14 -8.60 -18.25 -9.85
CA LEU A 14 -9.14 -17.06 -10.50
C LEU A 14 -8.74 -15.77 -9.78
N LEU A 15 -8.82 -15.78 -8.45
CA LEU A 15 -8.48 -14.61 -7.64
C LEU A 15 -6.98 -14.31 -7.70
N ASP A 16 -6.12 -15.34 -7.66
CA ASP A 16 -4.68 -15.21 -7.83
C ASP A 16 -4.33 -14.61 -9.20
N ALA A 17 -4.87 -15.19 -10.27
CA ALA A 17 -4.68 -14.69 -11.63
C ALA A 17 -5.21 -13.24 -11.79
N ALA A 18 -6.31 -12.91 -11.12
CA ALA A 18 -6.87 -11.56 -11.14
C ALA A 18 -5.94 -10.55 -10.45
N CYS A 19 -5.36 -10.90 -9.28
CA CYS A 19 -4.36 -10.06 -8.61
C CYS A 19 -3.17 -9.76 -9.54
N GLU A 20 -2.65 -10.77 -10.25
CA GLU A 20 -1.55 -10.60 -11.19
C GLU A 20 -1.93 -9.70 -12.38
N VAL A 21 -2.99 -10.07 -13.12
CA VAL A 21 -3.36 -9.36 -14.35
C VAL A 21 -3.80 -7.92 -14.07
N PHE A 22 -4.56 -7.69 -12.99
CA PHE A 22 -4.95 -6.33 -12.61
C PHE A 22 -3.76 -5.49 -12.13
N SER A 23 -2.77 -6.09 -11.47
CA SER A 23 -1.56 -5.37 -11.06
C SER A 23 -0.63 -5.03 -12.23
N GLU A 24 -0.74 -5.75 -13.35
CA GLU A 24 0.02 -5.51 -14.58
C GLU A 24 -0.66 -4.47 -15.50
N LYS A 25 -1.99 -4.56 -15.67
CA LYS A 25 -2.73 -3.86 -16.73
C LYS A 25 -3.74 -2.82 -16.20
N GLY A 26 -4.05 -2.83 -14.90
CA GLY A 26 -5.15 -2.06 -14.34
C GLY A 26 -6.53 -2.61 -14.69
N PHE A 27 -7.56 -1.91 -14.23
CA PHE A 27 -8.94 -2.34 -14.46
C PHE A 27 -9.36 -2.22 -15.91
N ARG A 28 -9.12 -1.06 -16.58
CA ARG A 28 -9.65 -0.78 -17.93
C ARG A 28 -9.11 -1.75 -18.96
N ASP A 29 -7.80 -1.95 -19.00
CA ASP A 29 -7.11 -2.71 -20.03
C ASP A 29 -7.11 -4.23 -19.80
N THR A 30 -7.53 -4.67 -18.60
CA THR A 30 -7.70 -6.09 -18.32
C THR A 30 -8.95 -6.64 -18.98
N LYS A 31 -8.78 -7.72 -19.77
CA LYS A 31 -9.89 -8.53 -20.28
C LYS A 31 -10.12 -9.73 -19.35
N VAL A 32 -11.39 -10.06 -19.07
CA VAL A 32 -11.73 -11.25 -18.27
C VAL A 32 -11.14 -12.53 -18.88
N ALA A 33 -11.04 -12.58 -20.20
CA ALA A 33 -10.40 -13.70 -20.91
C ALA A 33 -8.92 -13.88 -20.54
N ASP A 34 -8.17 -12.79 -20.30
CA ASP A 34 -6.75 -12.86 -19.90
C ASP A 34 -6.62 -13.53 -18.52
N ILE A 35 -7.50 -13.14 -17.57
CA ILE A 35 -7.57 -13.75 -16.24
C ILE A 35 -7.93 -15.24 -16.34
N CYS A 36 -8.95 -15.58 -17.14
CA CYS A 36 -9.36 -16.96 -17.33
C CYS A 36 -8.25 -17.82 -17.94
N SER A 37 -7.53 -17.30 -18.93
CA SER A 37 -6.39 -17.98 -19.55
C SER A 37 -5.29 -18.28 -18.53
N ARG A 38 -4.95 -17.29 -17.71
CA ARG A 38 -3.94 -17.45 -16.65
C ARG A 38 -4.37 -18.41 -15.54
N ALA A 39 -5.64 -18.41 -15.18
CA ALA A 39 -6.22 -19.31 -14.18
C ALA A 39 -6.48 -20.74 -14.69
N GLY A 40 -6.35 -21.00 -15.99
CA GLY A 40 -6.72 -22.29 -16.60
C GLY A 40 -8.21 -22.59 -16.48
N THR A 41 -9.09 -21.61 -16.76
CA THR A 41 -10.54 -21.71 -16.65
C THR A 41 -11.25 -20.91 -17.75
N ASN A 42 -12.56 -20.72 -17.66
CA ASN A 42 -13.35 -20.01 -18.65
C ASN A 42 -14.18 -18.86 -18.05
N VAL A 43 -14.74 -18.02 -18.91
CA VAL A 43 -15.51 -16.83 -18.50
C VAL A 43 -16.76 -17.19 -17.69
N ALA A 44 -17.37 -18.36 -17.93
CA ALA A 44 -18.52 -18.81 -17.15
C ALA A 44 -18.19 -19.00 -15.67
N ALA A 45 -16.94 -19.42 -15.34
CA ALA A 45 -16.47 -19.53 -13.97
C ALA A 45 -16.36 -18.16 -13.30
N VAL A 46 -15.90 -17.11 -13.98
CA VAL A 46 -15.87 -15.75 -13.43
C VAL A 46 -17.28 -15.27 -13.12
N ASN A 47 -18.22 -15.43 -14.04
CA ASN A 47 -19.62 -15.06 -13.82
C ASN A 47 -20.25 -15.84 -12.66
N TYR A 48 -19.91 -17.11 -12.51
CA TYR A 48 -20.43 -17.96 -11.44
C TYR A 48 -19.91 -17.58 -10.06
N TYR A 49 -18.59 -17.29 -9.92
CA TYR A 49 -17.97 -17.05 -8.63
C TYR A 49 -18.00 -15.56 -8.22
N PHE A 50 -17.94 -14.66 -9.18
CA PHE A 50 -17.74 -13.22 -8.93
C PHE A 50 -18.84 -12.33 -9.53
N GLY A 51 -19.64 -12.87 -10.44
CA GLY A 51 -20.70 -12.13 -11.11
C GLY A 51 -20.19 -11.27 -12.26
N ASP A 52 -19.31 -10.32 -11.99
CA ASP A 52 -18.77 -9.39 -12.99
C ASP A 52 -17.29 -9.03 -12.74
N LYS A 53 -16.71 -8.31 -13.71
CA LYS A 53 -15.32 -7.84 -13.64
C LYS A 53 -15.05 -6.88 -12.49
N SER A 54 -16.04 -6.04 -12.14
CA SER A 54 -15.89 -5.04 -11.08
C SER A 54 -15.83 -5.70 -9.71
N THR A 55 -16.68 -6.69 -9.47
CA THR A 55 -16.66 -7.50 -8.26
C THR A 55 -15.36 -8.29 -8.14
N LEU A 56 -14.92 -8.95 -9.24
CA LEU A 56 -13.63 -9.65 -9.28
C LEU A 56 -12.46 -8.71 -8.99
N TYR A 57 -12.47 -7.50 -9.55
CA TYR A 57 -11.44 -6.49 -9.29
C TYR A 57 -11.39 -6.09 -7.82
N PHE A 58 -12.55 -5.83 -7.22
CA PHE A 58 -12.62 -5.46 -5.80
C PHE A 58 -12.14 -6.61 -4.89
N GLU A 59 -12.52 -7.86 -5.19
CA GLU A 59 -12.05 -9.02 -4.42
C GLU A 59 -10.55 -9.26 -4.60
N ALA A 60 -10.01 -9.11 -5.82
CA ALA A 60 -8.58 -9.17 -6.09
C ALA A 60 -7.81 -8.08 -5.32
N TRP A 61 -8.38 -6.88 -5.27
CA TRP A 61 -7.83 -5.75 -4.53
C TRP A 61 -7.79 -6.01 -3.02
N GLN A 62 -8.89 -6.56 -2.46
CA GLN A 62 -8.93 -6.97 -1.05
C GLN A 62 -7.92 -8.08 -0.74
N GLU A 63 -7.79 -9.06 -1.64
CA GLU A 63 -6.87 -10.17 -1.46
C GLU A 63 -5.41 -9.71 -1.52
N ALA A 64 -5.06 -8.87 -2.50
CA ALA A 64 -3.73 -8.26 -2.59
C ALA A 64 -3.40 -7.44 -1.33
N TYR A 65 -4.37 -6.67 -0.81
CA TYR A 65 -4.21 -5.93 0.45
C TYR A 65 -4.01 -6.86 1.66
N LYS A 66 -4.77 -7.95 1.77
CA LYS A 66 -4.60 -8.92 2.87
C LYS A 66 -3.21 -9.55 2.85
N ARG A 67 -2.70 -9.92 1.68
CA ARG A 67 -1.34 -10.46 1.51
C ARG A 67 -0.29 -9.43 1.90
N ASP A 68 -0.50 -8.19 1.48
CA ASP A 68 0.34 -7.06 1.83
C ASP A 68 0.37 -6.82 3.35
N VAL A 69 -0.79 -6.82 4.03
CA VAL A 69 -0.88 -6.69 5.49
C VAL A 69 -0.23 -7.86 6.21
N ALA A 70 -0.50 -9.09 5.76
CA ALA A 70 0.04 -10.29 6.39
C ALA A 70 1.58 -10.37 6.31
N SER A 71 2.17 -9.73 5.30
CA SER A 71 3.62 -9.64 5.14
C SER A 71 4.28 -8.52 5.95
N ASP A 72 3.48 -7.69 6.64
CA ASP A 72 3.95 -6.50 7.36
C ASP A 72 3.91 -6.69 8.88
N PRO A 73 5.03 -7.03 9.54
CA PRO A 73 5.10 -7.23 10.97
C PRO A 73 5.02 -5.93 11.79
N VAL A 74 4.89 -4.78 11.14
CA VAL A 74 5.05 -3.46 11.78
C VAL A 74 3.94 -3.14 12.79
N ASP A 75 2.74 -3.70 12.63
CA ASP A 75 1.63 -3.47 13.56
C ASP A 75 1.84 -4.15 14.93
N THR A 76 2.79 -5.10 15.01
CA THR A 76 3.17 -5.82 16.24
C THR A 76 4.55 -5.42 16.76
N ALA A 77 5.22 -4.43 16.15
CA ALA A 77 6.58 -4.05 16.50
C ALA A 77 6.65 -3.45 17.92
N GLU A 78 7.53 -4.02 18.74
CA GLU A 78 7.84 -3.54 20.07
C GLU A 78 8.94 -2.46 20.04
N GLY A 79 8.95 -1.59 21.04
CA GLY A 79 9.98 -0.57 21.23
C GLY A 79 9.46 0.86 21.22
N SER A 80 10.40 1.82 21.18
CA SER A 80 10.06 3.24 21.16
C SER A 80 9.23 3.63 19.92
N ALA A 81 8.46 4.71 20.02
CA ALA A 81 7.69 5.25 18.91
C ALA A 81 8.57 5.50 17.67
N GLU A 82 9.79 6.02 17.88
CA GLU A 82 10.74 6.26 16.78
C GLU A 82 11.23 4.98 16.11
N LYS A 83 11.49 3.92 16.90
CA LYS A 83 11.87 2.62 16.35
C LYS A 83 10.72 2.04 15.51
N ARG A 84 9.51 2.03 16.04
CA ARG A 84 8.30 1.55 15.31
C ARG A 84 8.06 2.37 14.05
N PHE A 85 8.26 3.69 14.10
CA PHE A 85 8.14 4.57 12.94
C PHE A 85 9.21 4.24 11.88
N ARG A 86 10.46 4.05 12.27
CA ARG A 86 11.55 3.63 11.35
C ARG A 86 11.23 2.30 10.68
N ASP A 87 10.79 1.30 11.44
CA ASP A 87 10.45 -0.01 10.90
C ASP A 87 9.29 0.09 9.89
N ARG A 88 8.31 0.97 10.16
CA ARG A 88 7.21 1.27 9.24
C ARG A 88 7.68 1.90 7.94
N ILE A 89 8.55 2.89 8.00
CA ILE A 89 9.10 3.54 6.79
C ILE A 89 9.92 2.55 5.97
N ARG A 90 10.74 1.72 6.59
CA ARG A 90 11.49 0.67 5.88
C ARG A 90 10.58 -0.31 5.16
N ALA A 91 9.52 -0.76 5.82
CA ALA A 91 8.55 -1.65 5.21
C ALA A 91 7.84 -0.99 4.01
N LEU A 92 7.47 0.29 4.12
CA LEU A 92 6.85 1.05 3.02
C LEU A 92 7.80 1.22 1.83
N VAL A 93 9.05 1.64 2.06
CA VAL A 93 10.04 1.86 1.01
C VAL A 93 10.31 0.55 0.25
N ARG A 94 10.55 -0.54 0.96
CA ARG A 94 10.78 -1.85 0.33
C ARG A 94 9.59 -2.32 -0.47
N ARG A 95 8.39 -2.17 0.06
CA ARG A 95 7.14 -2.54 -0.61
C ARG A 95 6.91 -1.74 -1.89
N PHE A 96 7.11 -0.42 -1.83
CA PHE A 96 6.89 0.47 -2.95
C PHE A 96 7.89 0.26 -4.09
N CYS A 97 9.07 -0.24 -3.77
CA CYS A 97 10.10 -0.56 -4.76
C CYS A 97 10.12 -2.06 -5.14
N ASP A 98 9.19 -2.90 -4.64
CA ASP A 98 9.15 -4.33 -4.96
C ASP A 98 8.45 -4.56 -6.31
N PRO A 99 9.16 -5.07 -7.34
CA PRO A 99 8.55 -5.41 -8.63
C PRO A 99 7.75 -6.73 -8.59
N GLY A 100 7.91 -7.53 -7.53
CA GLY A 100 7.34 -8.87 -7.39
C GLY A 100 5.92 -8.91 -6.83
N GLU A 101 5.57 -10.05 -6.24
CA GLU A 101 4.24 -10.33 -5.70
C GLU A 101 3.86 -9.39 -4.55
N LYS A 102 4.82 -9.04 -3.69
CA LYS A 102 4.59 -8.10 -2.57
C LYS A 102 4.22 -6.69 -3.04
N GLY A 103 4.63 -6.31 -4.25
CA GLY A 103 4.26 -5.03 -4.87
C GLY A 103 2.91 -5.04 -5.61
N GLN A 104 2.20 -6.16 -5.73
CA GLN A 104 0.93 -6.24 -6.48
C GLN A 104 -0.11 -5.23 -5.96
N PHE A 105 -0.35 -5.23 -4.65
CA PHE A 105 -1.27 -4.29 -4.01
C PHE A 105 -0.89 -2.84 -4.31
N THR A 106 0.38 -2.52 -4.18
CA THR A 106 0.93 -1.18 -4.39
C THR A 106 0.74 -0.70 -5.83
N ARG A 107 0.96 -1.58 -6.82
CA ARG A 107 0.72 -1.25 -8.24
C ARG A 107 -0.76 -1.03 -8.54
N MET A 108 -1.65 -1.90 -8.03
CA MET A 108 -3.10 -1.71 -8.16
C MET A 108 -3.55 -0.40 -7.48
N TYR A 109 -2.98 -0.08 -6.33
CA TYR A 109 -3.24 1.16 -5.61
C TYR A 109 -2.81 2.40 -6.41
N LEU A 110 -1.63 2.37 -7.02
CA LEU A 110 -1.15 3.45 -7.87
C LEU A 110 -2.07 3.67 -9.08
N MET A 111 -2.48 2.59 -9.75
CA MET A 111 -3.40 2.66 -10.89
C MET A 111 -4.74 3.28 -10.47
N GLU A 112 -5.28 2.94 -9.32
CA GLU A 112 -6.53 3.51 -8.83
C GLU A 112 -6.39 4.99 -8.42
N LEU A 113 -5.20 5.43 -7.98
CA LEU A 113 -4.95 6.86 -7.70
C LEU A 113 -4.86 7.70 -8.98
N THR A 114 -4.35 7.11 -10.07
CA THR A 114 -4.14 7.82 -11.35
C THR A 114 -5.33 7.72 -12.28
N ASP A 115 -6.08 6.64 -12.23
CA ASP A 115 -7.29 6.38 -13.03
C ASP A 115 -8.37 5.71 -12.17
N PRO A 116 -9.10 6.45 -11.31
CA PRO A 116 -10.13 5.91 -10.44
C PRO A 116 -11.30 5.37 -11.23
N VAL A 117 -11.53 4.06 -11.25
CA VAL A 117 -12.53 3.47 -12.16
C VAL A 117 -13.60 2.65 -11.46
N ALA A 118 -13.22 1.86 -10.48
CA ALA A 118 -14.08 0.75 -10.05
C ALA A 118 -14.26 0.65 -8.53
N LEU A 119 -13.41 1.28 -7.73
CA LEU A 119 -13.47 1.13 -6.30
C LEU A 119 -14.51 2.04 -5.67
N ASN A 120 -15.44 1.43 -4.93
CA ASN A 120 -16.32 2.18 -4.05
C ASN A 120 -15.48 2.81 -2.93
N HIS A 121 -15.38 4.15 -2.92
CA HIS A 121 -14.58 4.92 -1.96
C HIS A 121 -14.90 4.60 -0.50
N GLU A 122 -16.13 4.27 -0.16
CA GLU A 122 -16.53 3.91 1.21
C GLU A 122 -15.96 2.56 1.63
N LYS A 123 -16.07 1.54 0.76
CA LYS A 123 -15.48 0.22 0.99
C LYS A 123 -13.96 0.30 1.09
N TRP A 124 -13.37 1.13 0.24
CA TRP A 124 -11.94 1.39 0.22
C TRP A 124 -11.46 2.02 1.54
N ARG A 125 -12.12 3.08 2.02
CA ARG A 125 -11.80 3.71 3.30
C ARG A 125 -11.88 2.72 4.46
N LYS A 126 -12.95 1.92 4.55
CA LYS A 126 -13.10 0.89 5.60
C LYS A 126 -11.95 -0.10 5.64
N LEU A 127 -11.40 -0.45 4.50
CA LEU A 127 -10.27 -1.38 4.41
C LEU A 127 -8.97 -0.76 4.98
N PHE A 128 -8.72 0.53 4.71
CA PHE A 128 -7.51 1.23 5.15
C PHE A 128 -7.59 1.80 6.57
N ASP A 129 -8.78 2.03 7.07
CA ASP A 129 -9.02 2.72 8.34
C ASP A 129 -8.19 2.19 9.53
N PRO A 130 -7.99 0.87 9.72
CA PRO A 130 -7.15 0.38 10.81
C PRO A 130 -5.68 0.82 10.69
N ARG A 131 -5.10 0.74 9.50
CA ARG A 131 -3.70 1.16 9.26
C ARG A 131 -3.52 2.66 9.33
N HIS A 132 -4.48 3.40 8.82
CA HIS A 132 -4.53 4.85 8.92
C HIS A 132 -4.52 5.29 10.39
N ARG A 133 -5.43 4.75 11.21
CA ARG A 133 -5.46 5.07 12.66
C ARG A 133 -4.18 4.68 13.39
N HIS A 134 -3.59 3.53 13.03
CA HIS A 134 -2.32 3.11 13.62
C HIS A 134 -1.19 4.11 13.30
N LEU A 135 -1.10 4.56 12.04
CA LEU A 135 -0.09 5.54 11.62
C LEU A 135 -0.30 6.89 12.32
N LEU A 136 -1.55 7.39 12.40
CA LEU A 136 -1.85 8.62 13.13
C LEU A 136 -1.41 8.54 14.60
N LYS A 137 -1.71 7.42 15.26
CA LYS A 137 -1.26 7.21 16.65
C LYS A 137 0.27 7.23 16.76
N LEU A 138 0.95 6.56 15.85
CA LEU A 138 2.41 6.51 15.85
C LEU A 138 3.03 7.90 15.62
N ILE A 139 2.45 8.70 14.73
CA ILE A 139 2.87 10.10 14.51
C ILE A 139 2.61 10.94 15.75
N GLN A 140 1.46 10.80 16.42
CA GLN A 140 1.16 11.49 17.67
C GLN A 140 2.16 11.13 18.76
N ASP A 141 2.52 9.83 18.90
CA ASP A 141 3.50 9.36 19.89
C ASP A 141 4.90 9.98 19.63
N VAL A 142 5.25 10.26 18.37
CA VAL A 142 6.52 10.89 17.98
C VAL A 142 6.48 12.41 18.15
N ALA A 143 5.40 13.06 17.70
CA ALA A 143 5.25 14.52 17.75
C ALA A 143 5.05 15.04 19.19
N GLY A 144 4.53 14.18 20.07
CA GLY A 144 4.31 14.51 21.48
C GLY A 144 2.95 15.13 21.78
N PRO A 145 2.68 15.43 23.06
CA PRO A 145 1.34 15.81 23.54
C PRO A 145 0.90 17.21 23.10
N ASN A 146 1.81 18.06 22.66
CA ASN A 146 1.49 19.43 22.23
C ASN A 146 1.06 19.52 20.75
N ALA A 147 1.27 18.46 19.96
CA ALA A 147 0.81 18.41 18.59
C ALA A 147 -0.72 18.29 18.54
N THR A 148 -1.36 19.18 17.79
CA THR A 148 -2.81 19.13 17.57
C THR A 148 -3.19 17.97 16.66
N GLU A 149 -4.47 17.58 16.62
CA GLU A 149 -4.97 16.58 15.69
C GLU A 149 -4.71 16.98 14.23
N GLU A 150 -4.83 18.28 13.92
CA GLU A 150 -4.52 18.81 12.58
C GLU A 150 -3.04 18.67 12.24
N ASP A 151 -2.14 18.99 13.17
CA ASP A 151 -0.69 18.81 13.00
C ASP A 151 -0.35 17.35 12.69
N VAL A 152 -0.94 16.41 13.41
CA VAL A 152 -0.74 14.96 13.20
C VAL A 152 -1.20 14.54 11.81
N ARG A 153 -2.36 15.04 11.35
CA ARG A 153 -2.89 14.78 10.00
C ARG A 153 -1.99 15.36 8.91
N PHE A 154 -1.46 16.55 9.10
CA PHE A 154 -0.51 17.16 8.15
C PHE A 154 0.83 16.41 8.12
N CYS A 155 1.32 15.96 9.26
CA CYS A 155 2.49 15.09 9.33
C CYS A 155 2.26 13.77 8.59
N GLU A 156 1.07 13.15 8.74
CA GLU A 156 0.72 11.94 7.99
C GLU A 156 0.74 12.16 6.48
N ILE A 157 0.08 13.23 6.00
CA ILE A 157 0.08 13.60 4.57
C ILE A 157 1.52 13.73 4.07
N SER A 158 2.39 14.40 4.82
CA SER A 158 3.79 14.62 4.45
C SER A 158 4.56 13.29 4.38
N VAL A 159 4.49 12.47 5.42
CA VAL A 159 5.18 11.17 5.50
C VAL A 159 4.73 10.22 4.40
N VAL A 160 3.41 10.10 4.21
CA VAL A 160 2.84 9.20 3.20
C VAL A 160 3.25 9.64 1.79
N ASN A 161 3.28 10.95 1.49
CA ASN A 161 3.67 11.43 0.17
C ASN A 161 5.18 11.32 -0.08
N LEU A 162 6.04 11.47 0.93
CA LEU A 162 7.47 11.15 0.78
C LEU A 162 7.70 9.71 0.33
N CYS A 163 6.96 8.77 0.92
CA CYS A 163 7.05 7.37 0.51
C CYS A 163 6.37 7.12 -0.85
N ARG A 164 5.19 7.72 -1.12
CA ARG A 164 4.46 7.56 -2.38
C ARG A 164 5.23 8.05 -3.61
N GLY A 165 6.10 9.03 -3.45
CA GLY A 165 6.96 9.49 -4.54
C GLY A 165 7.73 8.35 -5.19
N LEU A 166 8.11 7.33 -4.41
CA LEU A 166 8.81 6.15 -4.90
C LEU A 166 7.98 5.22 -5.79
N LEU A 167 6.65 5.33 -5.75
CA LEU A 167 5.74 4.58 -6.63
C LEU A 167 5.69 5.13 -8.05
N ILE A 168 5.90 6.43 -8.17
CA ILE A 168 5.72 7.18 -9.43
C ILE A 168 7.02 7.22 -10.21
N ILE A 169 8.16 7.15 -9.51
CA ILE A 169 9.51 7.22 -10.09
C ILE A 169 9.88 5.81 -10.57
N ASN A 170 10.13 5.65 -11.87
CA ASN A 170 10.69 4.39 -12.37
C ASN A 170 12.14 4.20 -11.91
N GLN A 171 12.64 2.97 -11.97
CA GLN A 171 13.97 2.63 -11.48
C GLN A 171 15.08 3.46 -12.14
N SER A 172 15.01 3.68 -13.46
CA SER A 172 16.04 4.42 -14.20
C SER A 172 16.10 5.89 -13.76
N ASP A 173 14.93 6.51 -13.54
CA ASP A 173 14.85 7.90 -13.08
C ASP A 173 15.35 8.02 -11.63
N LEU A 174 15.03 7.05 -10.78
CA LEU A 174 15.53 7.00 -9.40
C LEU A 174 17.05 6.87 -9.38
N GLU A 175 17.64 5.98 -10.20
CA GLU A 175 19.08 5.81 -10.35
C GLU A 175 19.77 7.10 -10.84
N TYR A 176 19.16 7.77 -11.80
CA TYR A 176 19.63 9.07 -12.28
C TYR A 176 19.61 10.14 -11.19
N MET A 177 18.50 10.27 -10.44
CA MET A 177 18.35 11.27 -9.38
C MET A 177 19.32 11.04 -8.21
N VAL A 178 19.59 9.78 -7.88
CA VAL A 178 20.46 9.42 -6.75
C VAL A 178 21.92 9.31 -7.18
N GLY A 179 22.21 9.14 -8.47
CA GLY A 179 23.55 8.93 -9.02
C GLY A 179 24.14 7.56 -8.69
N ALA A 180 23.29 6.55 -8.40
CA ALA A 180 23.72 5.20 -8.03
C ALA A 180 22.64 4.17 -8.40
N PRO A 181 23.03 2.89 -8.68
CA PRO A 181 22.07 1.84 -8.99
C PRO A 181 21.16 1.53 -7.78
N VAL A 182 19.88 1.17 -8.07
CA VAL A 182 18.93 0.75 -7.03
C VAL A 182 19.32 -0.62 -6.50
N THR A 183 19.76 -0.64 -5.25
CA THR A 183 20.13 -1.83 -4.49
C THR A 183 19.41 -1.85 -3.15
N GLU A 184 19.32 -2.98 -2.49
CA GLU A 184 18.78 -3.09 -1.12
C GLU A 184 19.46 -2.07 -0.17
N ARG A 185 20.78 -1.90 -0.28
CA ARG A 185 21.53 -0.92 0.50
C ARG A 185 21.09 0.52 0.22
N LEU A 186 20.78 0.85 -1.03
CA LEU A 186 20.26 2.17 -1.39
C LEU A 186 18.87 2.37 -0.79
N LEU A 187 17.99 1.37 -0.88
CA LEU A 187 16.64 1.42 -0.31
C LEU A 187 16.67 1.60 1.21
N ASP A 188 17.58 0.90 1.92
CA ASP A 188 17.76 1.09 3.36
C ASP A 188 18.23 2.51 3.70
N ARG A 189 19.20 3.07 2.95
CA ARG A 189 19.64 4.47 3.14
C ARG A 189 18.53 5.47 2.87
N LEU A 190 17.71 5.24 1.86
CA LEU A 190 16.57 6.09 1.53
C LEU A 190 15.50 6.03 2.63
N ALA A 191 15.20 4.84 3.14
CA ALA A 191 14.31 4.66 4.26
C ALA A 191 14.81 5.36 5.54
N ASP A 192 16.11 5.26 5.83
CA ASP A 192 16.73 5.96 6.95
C ASP A 192 16.67 7.49 6.75
N HIS A 193 16.91 8.00 5.54
CA HIS A 193 16.78 9.42 5.23
C HIS A 193 15.33 9.92 5.43
N ILE A 194 14.35 9.25 4.85
CA ILE A 194 12.92 9.60 5.02
C ILE A 194 12.55 9.57 6.51
N THR A 195 13.04 8.58 7.25
CA THR A 195 12.79 8.47 8.68
C THR A 195 13.34 9.68 9.44
N HIS A 196 14.62 10.02 9.26
CA HIS A 196 15.25 11.15 9.97
C HIS A 196 14.59 12.48 9.61
N PHE A 197 14.32 12.71 8.33
CA PHE A 197 13.62 13.90 7.86
C PHE A 197 12.23 14.05 8.48
N SER A 198 11.46 12.96 8.50
CA SER A 198 10.11 12.93 9.08
C SER A 198 10.11 13.13 10.60
N LEU A 199 11.03 12.45 11.31
CA LEU A 199 11.17 12.60 12.77
C LEU A 199 11.51 14.04 13.15
N ALA A 200 12.44 14.68 12.43
CA ALA A 200 12.80 16.09 12.68
C ALA A 200 11.60 17.02 12.46
N GLY A 201 10.84 16.82 11.36
CA GLY A 201 9.64 17.60 11.08
C GLY A 201 8.54 17.41 12.12
N MET A 202 8.25 16.18 12.54
CA MET A 202 7.24 15.88 13.56
C MET A 202 7.59 16.48 14.91
N ARG A 203 8.87 16.40 15.34
CA ARG A 203 9.33 17.03 16.59
C ARG A 203 9.20 18.56 16.54
N ALA A 204 9.63 19.19 15.44
CA ALA A 204 9.52 20.63 15.27
C ALA A 204 8.06 21.12 15.30
N VAL A 205 7.13 20.33 14.77
CA VAL A 205 5.69 20.60 14.83
C VAL A 205 5.18 20.50 16.26
N GLY A 206 5.56 19.46 17.01
CA GLY A 206 5.16 19.26 18.39
C GLY A 206 5.79 20.25 19.40
N GLU A 207 6.93 20.85 19.03
CA GLU A 207 7.61 21.88 19.84
C GLU A 207 7.07 23.30 19.60
N ARG A 208 6.20 23.51 18.61
CA ARG A 208 5.56 24.80 18.40
C ARG A 208 4.75 25.17 19.63
N LYS A 209 5.32 26.04 20.48
CA LYS A 209 4.51 26.76 21.45
C LYS A 209 3.47 27.54 20.66
N GLU A 210 2.19 27.45 21.07
CA GLU A 210 1.14 28.29 20.49
C GLU A 210 1.68 29.71 20.32
N ARG A 211 1.93 30.12 19.07
CA ARG A 211 2.10 31.53 18.77
C ARG A 211 0.73 32.13 19.01
N GLY A 212 0.69 32.92 20.10
CA GLY A 212 -0.49 33.40 20.75
C GLY A 212 -1.60 33.84 19.81
N LYS A 213 -2.80 33.57 20.24
CA LYS A 213 -3.99 34.30 19.80
C LYS A 213 -3.67 35.80 19.92
N GLN A 214 -3.33 36.39 18.80
CA GLN A 214 -3.45 37.83 18.59
C GLN A 214 -4.65 38.09 17.73
#